data_25a4e75a2431121bb2c9e36eaa11e613
#
_entry.id   25a4e75a2431121bb2c9e36eaa11e613
#
_cell.length_a   1.000
_cell.length_b   1.000
_cell.length_c   1.000
_cell.angle_alpha   90.00
_cell.angle_beta   90.00
_cell.angle_gamma   90.00
#
_symmetry.space_group_name_H-M   'P 1'
#
loop_
_entity.id
_entity.type
_entity.pdbx_description
1 polymer ?
#
loop_
_entity_poly.entity_id
_entity_poly.type
_entity_poly.pdbx_seq_one_letter_code
_entity_poly.pdbx_strand_id
1 'polypeptide(L)'
;MRWRTRRQRADFRPVLAECLIAVDFPTTIDEAITLGFGKNRTTLSAAVTSQFGRALPDTFFETFAVRSAAAFEEELSPMVGVEDLLAALPVARCVASNGRLDRVRQRLAVTRLLPFFDPHVFSASQVAHGKPAPDLFLFVGQRLGAAAKDCTVVEDSIPGVEAAVAAGMPVVGFRGGSHCPDGHADRLIAAGCSLVFAKMPDLAAFLNEERCG
;
A
#
# COMPACT_ATOMS: atom_id res chain seq x y z
N MET A 1 -17.60 -8.62 18.01
CA MET A 1 -17.53 -7.15 18.09
C MET A 1 -16.87 -6.67 16.81
N ARG A 2 -17.63 -6.05 15.89
CA ARG A 2 -17.16 -5.63 14.57
C ARG A 2 -16.41 -4.31 14.67
N TRP A 3 -15.08 -4.30 14.64
CA TRP A 3 -14.30 -3.10 14.40
C TRP A 3 -14.22 -2.84 12.89
N ARG A 4 -15.24 -2.17 12.35
CA ARG A 4 -15.12 -1.49 11.07
C ARG A 4 -14.38 -0.18 11.35
N THR A 5 -13.13 -0.10 10.97
CA THR A 5 -12.44 1.18 10.91
C THR A 5 -13.08 2.03 9.83
N ARG A 6 -13.89 2.99 10.25
CA ARG A 6 -14.61 3.97 9.41
C ARG A 6 -13.66 4.89 8.61
N ARG A 7 -12.36 4.91 8.89
CA ARG A 7 -11.43 5.93 8.40
C ARG A 7 -10.95 5.79 6.97
N GLN A 8 -10.74 4.61 6.43
CA GLN A 8 -10.22 4.48 5.05
C GLN A 8 -11.28 4.59 3.93
N ARG A 9 -12.55 4.64 4.26
CA ARG A 9 -13.63 4.95 3.29
C ARG A 9 -14.08 6.40 3.34
N ALA A 10 -13.63 7.19 4.32
CA ALA A 10 -14.08 8.55 4.52
C ALA A 10 -13.47 9.50 3.47
N ASP A 11 -12.27 9.22 3.01
CA ASP A 11 -11.41 10.23 2.43
C ASP A 11 -11.54 10.37 0.91
N PHE A 12 -11.90 9.30 0.22
CA PHE A 12 -12.22 9.31 -1.21
C PHE A 12 -13.58 9.99 -1.52
N ARG A 13 -14.44 10.13 -0.54
CA ARG A 13 -15.82 10.57 -0.62
C ARG A 13 -15.97 12.08 -0.78
N PRO A 14 -15.27 12.92 0.03
CA PRO A 14 -15.28 14.35 -0.15
C PRO A 14 -14.67 14.76 -1.49
N VAL A 15 -13.56 14.14 -1.90
CA VAL A 15 -12.85 14.49 -3.13
C VAL A 15 -13.70 14.29 -4.39
N LEU A 16 -14.49 13.21 -4.46
CA LEU A 16 -15.39 13.02 -5.60
C LEU A 16 -16.48 14.09 -5.64
N ALA A 17 -17.11 14.39 -4.50
CA ALA A 17 -18.11 15.45 -4.40
C ALA A 17 -17.53 16.82 -4.79
N GLU A 18 -16.36 17.16 -4.23
CA GLU A 18 -15.66 18.42 -4.55
C GLU A 18 -15.31 18.52 -6.03
N CYS A 19 -14.82 17.44 -6.64
CA CYS A 19 -14.51 17.43 -8.07
C CYS A 19 -15.76 17.57 -8.94
N LEU A 20 -16.87 16.96 -8.57
CA LEU A 20 -18.15 17.08 -9.27
C LEU A 20 -18.70 18.53 -9.17
N ILE A 21 -18.71 19.09 -7.96
CA ILE A 21 -19.14 20.47 -7.71
C ILE A 21 -18.28 21.46 -8.50
N ALA A 22 -16.96 21.26 -8.55
CA ALA A 22 -16.02 22.13 -9.27
C ALA A 22 -16.25 22.18 -10.80
N VAL A 23 -16.98 21.21 -11.35
CA VAL A 23 -17.36 21.17 -12.77
C VAL A 23 -18.88 21.30 -12.97
N ASP A 24 -19.54 21.98 -12.01
CA ASP A 24 -20.96 22.31 -12.02
C ASP A 24 -21.94 21.13 -11.93
N PHE A 25 -21.51 19.98 -11.36
CA PHE A 25 -22.42 18.87 -11.03
C PHE A 25 -22.76 18.96 -9.54
N PRO A 26 -23.85 19.65 -9.14
CA PRO A 26 -24.20 19.84 -7.74
C PRO A 26 -24.55 18.47 -7.12
N THR A 27 -23.83 18.12 -6.05
CA THR A 27 -23.99 16.84 -5.37
C THR A 27 -23.61 16.98 -3.90
N THR A 28 -24.18 16.14 -3.05
CA THR A 28 -23.75 15.97 -1.67
C THR A 28 -22.69 14.87 -1.58
N ILE A 29 -22.01 14.81 -0.43
CA ILE A 29 -21.04 13.72 -0.16
C ILE A 29 -21.71 12.36 -0.26
N ASP A 30 -22.91 12.18 0.30
CA ASP A 30 -23.62 10.91 0.29
C ASP A 30 -24.06 10.49 -1.12
N GLU A 31 -24.49 11.42 -1.95
CA GLU A 31 -24.80 11.18 -3.37
C GLU A 31 -23.53 10.80 -4.14
N ALA A 32 -22.43 11.51 -3.94
CA ALA A 32 -21.16 11.20 -4.57
C ALA A 32 -20.64 9.80 -4.18
N ILE A 33 -20.85 9.40 -2.91
CA ILE A 33 -20.56 8.04 -2.47
C ILE A 33 -21.39 7.03 -3.25
N THR A 34 -22.68 7.24 -3.36
CA THR A 34 -23.60 6.35 -4.08
C THR A 34 -23.23 6.27 -5.56
N LEU A 35 -22.87 7.41 -6.15
CA LEU A 35 -22.41 7.49 -7.54
C LEU A 35 -21.09 6.76 -7.78
N GLY A 36 -20.12 6.86 -6.85
CA GLY A 36 -18.76 6.38 -7.05
C GLY A 36 -18.48 4.97 -6.52
N PHE A 37 -19.30 4.46 -5.60
CA PHE A 37 -19.00 3.23 -4.88
C PHE A 37 -18.94 2.01 -5.81
N GLY A 38 -17.76 1.36 -5.84
CA GLY A 38 -17.54 0.15 -6.63
C GLY A 38 -17.51 0.35 -8.15
N LYS A 39 -17.53 1.60 -8.62
CA LYS A 39 -17.53 1.91 -10.05
C LYS A 39 -16.13 2.24 -10.57
N ASN A 40 -15.82 1.80 -11.76
CA ASN A 40 -14.67 2.24 -12.54
C ASN A 40 -14.98 3.55 -13.31
N ARG A 41 -13.98 4.07 -14.04
CA ARG A 41 -14.10 5.32 -14.82
C ARG A 41 -15.33 5.31 -15.75
N THR A 42 -15.53 4.23 -16.50
CA THR A 42 -16.62 4.11 -17.48
C THR A 42 -17.99 4.07 -16.81
N THR A 43 -18.13 3.28 -15.75
CA THR A 43 -19.41 3.12 -15.03
C THR A 43 -19.75 4.35 -14.19
N LEU A 44 -18.75 5.08 -13.67
CA LEU A 44 -18.96 6.36 -12.99
C LEU A 44 -19.41 7.41 -13.99
N SER A 45 -18.75 7.53 -15.15
CA SER A 45 -19.15 8.49 -16.20
C SER A 45 -20.60 8.26 -16.65
N ALA A 46 -20.97 6.99 -16.89
CA ALA A 46 -22.35 6.64 -17.27
C ALA A 46 -23.37 7.00 -16.17
N ALA A 47 -23.05 6.75 -14.89
CA ALA A 47 -23.92 7.07 -13.77
C ALA A 47 -24.14 8.59 -13.63
N VAL A 48 -23.07 9.40 -13.76
CA VAL A 48 -23.16 10.86 -13.74
C VAL A 48 -23.98 11.36 -14.93
N THR A 49 -23.73 10.87 -16.14
CA THR A 49 -24.50 11.24 -17.33
C THR A 49 -25.99 10.92 -17.17
N SER A 50 -26.30 9.74 -16.61
CA SER A 50 -27.69 9.34 -16.35
C SER A 50 -28.38 10.24 -15.34
N GLN A 51 -27.67 10.67 -14.28
CA GLN A 51 -28.26 11.49 -13.22
C GLN A 51 -28.42 12.96 -13.63
N PHE A 52 -27.45 13.53 -14.35
CA PHE A 52 -27.38 14.96 -14.63
C PHE A 52 -27.68 15.34 -16.08
N GLY A 53 -27.91 14.34 -16.95
CA GLY A 53 -28.25 14.58 -18.38
C GLY A 53 -27.11 15.10 -19.24
N ARG A 54 -25.88 15.16 -18.72
CA ARG A 54 -24.68 15.64 -19.43
C ARG A 54 -23.42 14.85 -19.03
N ALA A 55 -22.45 14.79 -19.95
CA ALA A 55 -21.19 14.09 -19.72
C ALA A 55 -20.22 14.90 -18.84
N LEU A 56 -19.35 14.18 -18.12
CA LEU A 56 -18.22 14.79 -17.42
C LEU A 56 -17.22 15.38 -18.42
N PRO A 57 -16.55 16.50 -18.08
CA PRO A 57 -15.44 17.02 -18.88
C PRO A 57 -14.31 16.00 -19.04
N ASP A 58 -13.60 16.01 -20.17
CA ASP A 58 -12.50 15.09 -20.44
C ASP A 58 -11.38 15.13 -19.38
N THR A 59 -11.13 16.29 -18.80
CA THR A 59 -10.14 16.54 -17.76
C THR A 59 -10.56 16.08 -16.36
N PHE A 60 -11.83 15.71 -16.18
CA PHE A 60 -12.38 15.37 -14.85
C PHE A 60 -11.59 14.26 -14.16
N PHE A 61 -11.36 13.16 -14.85
CA PHE A 61 -10.71 12.00 -14.25
C PHE A 61 -9.24 12.22 -13.94
N GLU A 62 -8.56 13.08 -14.69
CA GLU A 62 -7.19 13.48 -14.40
C GLU A 62 -7.14 14.34 -13.13
N THR A 63 -7.99 15.36 -13.05
CA THR A 63 -8.13 16.21 -11.86
C THR A 63 -8.53 15.40 -10.63
N PHE A 64 -9.48 14.49 -10.77
CA PHE A 64 -9.94 13.60 -9.70
C PHE A 64 -8.82 12.67 -9.21
N ALA A 65 -8.02 12.10 -10.12
CA ALA A 65 -6.90 11.25 -9.76
C ALA A 65 -5.81 12.03 -8.98
N VAL A 66 -5.49 13.26 -9.43
CA VAL A 66 -4.52 14.13 -8.74
C VAL A 66 -5.02 14.52 -7.35
N ARG A 67 -6.26 15.00 -7.22
CA ARG A 67 -6.83 15.37 -5.92
C ARG A 67 -6.99 14.20 -4.97
N SER A 68 -7.43 13.04 -5.48
CA SER A 68 -7.55 11.83 -4.67
C SER A 68 -6.19 11.35 -4.16
N ALA A 69 -5.14 11.46 -4.98
CA ALA A 69 -3.79 11.12 -4.55
C ALA A 69 -3.29 12.07 -3.46
N ALA A 70 -3.54 13.38 -3.61
CA ALA A 70 -3.16 14.38 -2.61
C ALA A 70 -3.90 14.19 -1.28
N ALA A 71 -5.22 14.02 -1.30
CA ALA A 71 -6.01 13.76 -0.11
C ALA A 71 -5.59 12.46 0.61
N PHE A 72 -5.28 11.42 -0.16
CA PHE A 72 -4.75 10.17 0.40
C PHE A 72 -3.39 10.38 1.08
N GLU A 73 -2.53 11.22 0.52
CA GLU A 73 -1.20 11.52 1.09
C GLU A 73 -1.28 12.37 2.35
N GLU A 74 -2.22 13.32 2.44
CA GLU A 74 -2.43 14.16 3.63
C GLU A 74 -2.90 13.35 4.85
N GLU A 75 -3.59 12.24 4.65
CA GLU A 75 -4.13 11.38 5.71
C GLU A 75 -3.27 10.17 6.03
N LEU A 76 -2.17 9.96 5.28
CA LEU A 76 -1.23 8.89 5.58
C LEU A 76 -0.62 9.07 6.97
N SER A 77 -0.82 8.06 7.80
CA SER A 77 -0.16 7.93 9.09
C SER A 77 0.59 6.60 9.16
N PRO A 78 1.72 6.55 9.88
CA PRO A 78 2.42 5.29 10.08
C PRO A 78 1.53 4.32 10.86
N MET A 79 1.74 3.03 10.66
CA MET A 79 1.07 2.03 11.47
C MET A 79 1.55 2.12 12.92
N VAL A 80 0.63 1.93 13.85
CA VAL A 80 0.94 1.96 15.29
C VAL A 80 2.05 0.95 15.61
N GLY A 81 3.12 1.42 16.25
CA GLY A 81 4.27 0.62 16.68
C GLY A 81 5.33 0.37 15.59
N VAL A 82 5.16 0.87 14.35
CA VAL A 82 6.18 0.67 13.30
C VAL A 82 7.46 1.44 13.58
N GLU A 83 7.37 2.65 14.13
CA GLU A 83 8.54 3.44 14.49
C GLU A 83 9.35 2.76 15.60
N ASP A 84 8.68 2.25 16.63
CA ASP A 84 9.29 1.51 17.74
C ASP A 84 10.01 0.26 17.23
N LEU A 85 9.34 -0.52 16.35
CA LEU A 85 9.92 -1.69 15.70
C LEU A 85 11.19 -1.29 14.93
N LEU A 86 11.10 -0.28 14.06
CA LEU A 86 12.23 0.16 13.25
C LEU A 86 13.38 0.71 14.07
N ALA A 87 13.10 1.40 15.18
CA ALA A 87 14.12 1.90 16.09
C ALA A 87 14.82 0.78 16.86
N ALA A 88 14.09 -0.28 17.22
CA ALA A 88 14.61 -1.41 17.97
C ALA A 88 15.38 -2.44 17.10
N LEU A 89 15.25 -2.40 15.77
CA LEU A 89 15.91 -3.33 14.86
C LEU A 89 17.27 -2.77 14.36
N PRO A 90 18.42 -3.18 14.90
CA PRO A 90 19.74 -2.74 14.45
C PRO A 90 20.25 -3.59 13.26
N VAL A 91 19.43 -3.76 12.23
CA VAL A 91 19.78 -4.50 11.02
C VAL A 91 19.69 -3.62 9.78
N ALA A 92 20.43 -3.98 8.73
CA ALA A 92 20.23 -3.37 7.42
C ALA A 92 18.79 -3.62 6.95
N ARG A 93 18.14 -2.60 6.43
CA ARG A 93 16.73 -2.67 6.03
C ARG A 93 16.47 -1.79 4.82
N CYS A 94 15.43 -2.13 4.10
CA CYS A 94 15.05 -1.40 2.89
C CYS A 94 13.54 -1.44 2.69
N VAL A 95 13.07 -0.61 1.77
CA VAL A 95 11.73 -0.71 1.18
C VAL A 95 11.86 -1.17 -0.27
N ALA A 96 11.09 -2.18 -0.64
CA ALA A 96 10.95 -2.67 -2.02
C ALA A 96 9.48 -2.62 -2.44
N SER A 97 9.12 -1.81 -3.43
CA SER A 97 7.73 -1.54 -3.81
C SER A 97 7.51 -1.60 -5.32
N ASN A 98 6.34 -2.07 -5.76
CA ASN A 98 5.91 -1.94 -7.16
C ASN A 98 5.51 -0.50 -7.54
N GLY A 99 5.31 0.37 -6.56
CA GLY A 99 5.02 1.78 -6.80
C GLY A 99 6.21 2.56 -7.38
N ARG A 100 5.94 3.70 -8.02
CA ARG A 100 6.98 4.60 -8.52
C ARG A 100 7.86 5.08 -7.36
N LEU A 101 9.17 5.16 -7.59
CA LEU A 101 10.16 5.50 -6.56
C LEU A 101 9.88 6.85 -5.88
N ASP A 102 9.54 7.88 -6.67
CA ASP A 102 9.19 9.21 -6.16
C ASP A 102 8.00 9.16 -5.18
N ARG A 103 6.96 8.40 -5.51
CA ARG A 103 5.77 8.23 -4.68
C ARG A 103 6.04 7.43 -3.42
N VAL A 104 6.85 6.38 -3.52
CA VAL A 104 7.25 5.59 -2.35
C VAL A 104 8.02 6.46 -1.37
N ARG A 105 9.03 7.22 -1.84
CA ARG A 105 9.80 8.15 -1.01
C ARG A 105 8.94 9.25 -0.40
N GLN A 106 8.02 9.82 -1.17
CA GLN A 106 7.08 10.83 -0.68
C GLN A 106 6.21 10.30 0.47
N ARG A 107 5.63 9.09 0.32
CA ARG A 107 4.82 8.45 1.38
C ARG A 107 5.63 8.17 2.65
N LEU A 108 6.86 7.68 2.50
CA LEU A 108 7.76 7.48 3.63
C LEU A 108 8.13 8.80 4.32
N ALA A 109 8.28 9.90 3.56
CA ALA A 109 8.56 11.21 4.12
C ALA A 109 7.35 11.78 4.89
N VAL A 110 6.15 11.72 4.32
CA VAL A 110 4.91 12.17 4.98
C VAL A 110 4.67 11.40 6.28
N THR A 111 4.91 10.09 6.29
CA THR A 111 4.79 9.24 7.49
C THR A 111 6.01 9.30 8.41
N ARG A 112 7.03 10.12 8.13
CA ARG A 112 8.29 10.24 8.87
C ARG A 112 9.11 8.94 8.96
N LEU A 113 8.81 7.98 8.11
CA LEU A 113 9.54 6.70 8.07
C LEU A 113 10.76 6.73 7.15
N LEU A 114 10.89 7.72 6.27
CA LEU A 114 12.01 7.80 5.32
C LEU A 114 13.40 7.71 5.96
N PRO A 115 13.69 8.37 7.11
CA PRO A 115 15.01 8.30 7.75
C PRO A 115 15.43 6.89 8.17
N PHE A 116 14.48 5.99 8.39
CA PHE A 116 14.77 4.60 8.75
C PHE A 116 15.26 3.75 7.57
N PHE A 117 15.00 4.20 6.34
CA PHE A 117 15.26 3.42 5.12
C PHE A 117 16.23 4.10 4.15
N ASP A 118 16.41 5.41 4.22
CA ASP A 118 17.27 6.13 3.28
C ASP A 118 18.74 5.72 3.43
N PRO A 119 19.48 5.45 2.34
CA PRO A 119 19.10 5.57 0.93
C PRO A 119 18.41 4.32 0.34
N HIS A 120 18.11 3.30 1.12
CA HIS A 120 17.70 1.96 0.70
C HIS A 120 16.18 1.88 0.40
N VAL A 121 15.70 2.70 -0.51
CA VAL A 121 14.32 2.67 -1.03
C VAL A 121 14.36 2.27 -2.50
N PHE A 122 13.73 1.14 -2.82
CA PHE A 122 13.75 0.53 -4.14
C PHE A 122 12.35 0.39 -4.74
N SER A 123 12.29 0.43 -6.06
CA SER A 123 11.04 0.43 -6.84
C SER A 123 11.14 -0.52 -8.04
N ALA A 124 10.02 -1.08 -8.45
CA ALA A 124 9.93 -1.87 -9.68
C ALA A 124 10.37 -1.11 -10.93
N SER A 125 10.37 0.23 -10.91
CA SER A 125 10.91 1.02 -12.02
C SER A 125 12.43 0.88 -12.24
N GLN A 126 13.14 0.20 -11.34
CA GLN A 126 14.59 -0.03 -11.39
C GLN A 126 14.98 -1.43 -11.92
N VAL A 127 13.98 -2.26 -12.22
CA VAL A 127 14.14 -3.65 -12.68
C VAL A 127 13.31 -3.94 -13.93
N ALA A 128 13.55 -5.07 -14.58
CA ALA A 128 12.80 -5.45 -15.77
C ALA A 128 11.35 -5.84 -15.44
N HIS A 129 11.16 -6.59 -14.36
CA HIS A 129 9.84 -7.06 -13.93
C HIS A 129 9.63 -6.75 -12.46
N GLY A 130 8.48 -6.15 -12.12
CA GLY A 130 8.04 -5.97 -10.74
C GLY A 130 7.42 -7.25 -10.15
N LYS A 131 7.10 -7.23 -8.87
CA LYS A 131 6.37 -8.33 -8.19
C LYS A 131 5.11 -8.70 -9.00
N PRO A 132 4.84 -9.98 -9.25
CA PRO A 132 5.33 -11.17 -8.57
C PRO A 132 6.67 -11.74 -9.06
N ALA A 133 7.34 -11.13 -10.05
CA ALA A 133 8.67 -11.57 -10.44
C ALA A 133 9.71 -11.32 -9.33
N PRO A 134 10.76 -12.17 -9.21
CA PRO A 134 11.76 -12.07 -8.15
C PRO A 134 12.73 -10.89 -8.32
N ASP A 135 12.76 -10.27 -9.50
CA ASP A 135 13.77 -9.31 -9.96
C ASP A 135 14.04 -8.20 -8.94
N LEU A 136 12.97 -7.63 -8.36
CA LEU A 136 13.08 -6.55 -7.39
C LEU A 136 13.78 -7.00 -6.10
N PHE A 137 13.44 -8.16 -5.57
CA PHE A 137 14.08 -8.67 -4.36
C PHE A 137 15.51 -9.12 -4.59
N LEU A 138 15.81 -9.76 -5.71
CA LEU A 138 17.18 -10.13 -6.10
C LEU A 138 18.05 -8.87 -6.30
N PHE A 139 17.51 -7.83 -6.92
CA PHE A 139 18.18 -6.54 -7.07
C PHE A 139 18.49 -5.92 -5.70
N VAL A 140 17.56 -5.95 -4.78
CA VAL A 140 17.74 -5.44 -3.42
C VAL A 140 18.81 -6.22 -2.66
N GLY A 141 18.78 -7.55 -2.69
CA GLY A 141 19.81 -8.40 -2.09
C GLY A 141 21.22 -8.04 -2.60
N GLN A 142 21.36 -7.90 -3.93
CA GLN A 142 22.61 -7.46 -4.55
C GLN A 142 23.06 -6.08 -4.07
N ARG A 143 22.13 -5.12 -3.98
CA ARG A 143 22.44 -3.75 -3.53
C ARG A 143 22.85 -3.66 -2.07
N LEU A 144 22.33 -4.53 -1.22
CA LEU A 144 22.67 -4.61 0.19
C LEU A 144 23.84 -5.57 0.49
N GLY A 145 24.35 -6.29 -0.53
CA GLY A 145 25.40 -7.27 -0.35
C GLY A 145 24.98 -8.48 0.49
N ALA A 146 23.67 -8.80 0.51
CA ALA A 146 23.08 -9.87 1.31
C ALA A 146 22.65 -11.05 0.42
N ALA A 147 22.94 -12.28 0.86
CA ALA A 147 22.43 -13.45 0.16
C ALA A 147 20.91 -13.60 0.40
N ALA A 148 20.19 -14.19 -0.55
CA ALA A 148 18.73 -14.30 -0.48
C ALA A 148 18.28 -14.98 0.82
N LYS A 149 18.95 -16.04 1.25
CA LYS A 149 18.64 -16.78 2.47
C LYS A 149 18.82 -15.97 3.76
N ASP A 150 19.64 -14.90 3.72
CA ASP A 150 19.95 -14.03 4.85
C ASP A 150 19.07 -12.78 4.88
N CYS A 151 18.09 -12.70 3.97
CA CYS A 151 17.11 -11.60 3.86
C CYS A 151 15.75 -12.08 4.33
N THR A 152 15.15 -11.47 5.34
CA THR A 152 13.75 -11.72 5.70
C THR A 152 12.86 -10.66 5.06
N VAL A 153 11.87 -11.11 4.30
CA VAL A 153 10.87 -10.22 3.67
C VAL A 153 9.63 -10.16 4.56
N VAL A 154 9.14 -8.95 4.80
CA VAL A 154 7.84 -8.69 5.43
C VAL A 154 6.90 -8.16 4.36
N GLU A 155 5.80 -8.86 4.10
CA GLU A 155 4.85 -8.55 3.01
C GLU A 155 3.40 -8.63 3.44
N ASP A 156 2.57 -7.81 2.78
CA ASP A 156 1.12 -7.79 2.97
C ASP A 156 0.35 -8.18 1.69
N SER A 157 1.06 -8.36 0.59
CA SER A 157 0.47 -8.65 -0.73
C SER A 157 0.84 -10.03 -1.26
N ILE A 158 -0.11 -10.70 -1.90
CA ILE A 158 0.14 -12.00 -2.53
C ILE A 158 1.27 -11.91 -3.58
N PRO A 159 1.28 -10.93 -4.51
CA PRO A 159 2.38 -10.81 -5.47
C PRO A 159 3.74 -10.55 -4.81
N GLY A 160 3.76 -9.90 -3.65
CA GLY A 160 4.99 -9.70 -2.90
C GLY A 160 5.51 -10.98 -2.26
N VAL A 161 4.63 -11.79 -1.70
CA VAL A 161 4.99 -13.11 -1.15
C VAL A 161 5.51 -14.03 -2.25
N GLU A 162 4.81 -14.12 -3.38
CA GLU A 162 5.23 -14.92 -4.54
C GLU A 162 6.62 -14.50 -5.06
N ALA A 163 6.88 -13.19 -5.12
CA ALA A 163 8.18 -12.65 -5.53
C ALA A 163 9.30 -13.01 -4.54
N ALA A 164 9.04 -12.99 -3.23
CA ALA A 164 10.01 -13.35 -2.20
C ALA A 164 10.34 -14.84 -2.26
N VAL A 165 9.32 -15.69 -2.39
CA VAL A 165 9.47 -17.14 -2.57
C VAL A 165 10.29 -17.45 -3.83
N ALA A 166 9.95 -16.81 -4.95
CA ALA A 166 10.68 -16.97 -6.21
C ALA A 166 12.13 -16.47 -6.13
N ALA A 167 12.42 -15.48 -5.27
CA ALA A 167 13.78 -14.99 -4.99
C ALA A 167 14.56 -15.89 -4.01
N GLY A 168 13.95 -16.92 -3.42
CA GLY A 168 14.55 -17.76 -2.39
C GLY A 168 14.76 -17.05 -1.05
N MET A 169 13.96 -16.02 -0.76
CA MET A 169 14.03 -15.25 0.49
C MET A 169 12.97 -15.74 1.48
N PRO A 170 13.32 -15.98 2.76
CA PRO A 170 12.35 -16.14 3.83
C PRO A 170 11.31 -15.00 3.83
N VAL A 171 10.03 -15.36 3.95
CA VAL A 171 8.95 -14.37 3.92
C VAL A 171 7.93 -14.63 5.01
N VAL A 172 7.58 -13.56 5.72
CA VAL A 172 6.50 -13.52 6.69
C VAL A 172 5.44 -12.51 6.23
N GLY A 173 4.19 -12.84 6.50
CA GLY A 173 3.07 -11.98 6.16
C GLY A 173 2.76 -10.97 7.28
N PHE A 174 2.30 -9.78 6.90
CA PHE A 174 1.76 -8.81 7.83
C PHE A 174 0.37 -8.35 7.35
N ARG A 175 -0.69 -8.63 8.13
CA ARG A 175 -2.07 -8.30 7.80
C ARG A 175 -2.68 -7.20 8.68
N GLY A 176 -1.85 -6.44 9.39
CA GLY A 176 -2.31 -5.36 10.28
C GLY A 176 -2.85 -4.13 9.52
N GLY A 177 -2.67 -4.05 8.21
CA GLY A 177 -3.21 -3.00 7.37
C GLY A 177 -4.73 -3.12 7.24
N SER A 178 -5.42 -1.98 7.31
CA SER A 178 -6.89 -1.90 7.22
C SER A 178 -7.44 -2.30 5.83
N HIS A 179 -6.60 -2.38 4.82
CA HIS A 179 -6.92 -2.86 3.48
C HIS A 179 -6.94 -4.39 3.38
N CYS A 180 -6.42 -5.11 4.38
CA CYS A 180 -6.41 -6.57 4.40
C CYS A 180 -7.82 -7.11 4.72
N PRO A 181 -8.48 -7.83 3.80
CA PRO A 181 -9.82 -8.38 4.04
C PRO A 181 -9.78 -9.61 4.95
N ASP A 182 -10.95 -10.03 5.42
CA ASP A 182 -11.09 -11.29 6.15
C ASP A 182 -10.55 -12.47 5.30
N GLY A 183 -9.87 -13.44 5.93
CA GLY A 183 -9.22 -14.56 5.25
C GLY A 183 -7.93 -14.21 4.49
N HIS A 184 -7.41 -12.97 4.63
CA HIS A 184 -6.18 -12.57 3.95
C HIS A 184 -4.95 -13.34 4.46
N ALA A 185 -4.93 -13.69 5.75
CA ALA A 185 -3.86 -14.49 6.32
C ALA A 185 -3.70 -15.86 5.61
N ASP A 186 -4.81 -16.57 5.41
CA ASP A 186 -4.81 -17.88 4.75
C ASP A 186 -4.28 -17.79 3.31
N ARG A 187 -4.60 -16.67 2.62
CA ARG A 187 -4.09 -16.42 1.26
C ARG A 187 -2.59 -16.12 1.24
N LEU A 188 -2.06 -15.40 2.24
CA LEU A 188 -0.62 -15.16 2.36
C LEU A 188 0.13 -16.45 2.67
N ILE A 189 -0.41 -17.31 3.55
CA ILE A 189 0.14 -18.65 3.82
C ILE A 189 0.11 -19.50 2.55
N ALA A 190 -1.01 -19.54 1.84
CA ALA A 190 -1.12 -20.29 0.59
C ALA A 190 -0.15 -19.79 -0.50
N ALA A 191 0.21 -18.51 -0.49
CA ALA A 191 1.21 -17.93 -1.39
C ALA A 191 2.67 -18.25 -0.98
N GLY A 192 2.91 -18.75 0.24
CA GLY A 192 4.22 -19.21 0.69
C GLY A 192 4.80 -18.53 1.92
N CYS A 193 4.03 -17.69 2.64
CA CYS A 193 4.47 -17.17 3.93
C CYS A 193 4.62 -18.31 4.96
N SER A 194 5.70 -18.27 5.73
CA SER A 194 5.89 -19.19 6.88
C SER A 194 4.97 -18.85 8.04
N LEU A 195 4.78 -17.56 8.31
CA LEU A 195 3.94 -17.03 9.39
C LEU A 195 3.23 -15.77 8.92
N VAL A 196 2.11 -15.39 9.57
CA VAL A 196 1.39 -14.14 9.31
C VAL A 196 1.07 -13.44 10.62
N PHE A 197 1.52 -12.20 10.75
CA PHE A 197 1.30 -11.35 11.92
C PHE A 197 0.18 -10.34 11.67
N ALA A 198 -0.61 -10.07 12.71
CA ALA A 198 -1.68 -9.07 12.68
C ALA A 198 -1.33 -7.80 13.48
N LYS A 199 -0.35 -7.91 14.38
CA LYS A 199 0.04 -6.82 15.27
C LYS A 199 1.54 -6.55 15.14
N MET A 200 1.91 -5.29 15.17
CA MET A 200 3.31 -4.85 15.07
C MET A 200 4.20 -5.38 16.21
N PRO A 201 3.75 -5.44 17.47
CA PRO A 201 4.55 -6.01 18.56
C PRO A 201 4.89 -7.51 18.35
N ASP A 202 3.97 -8.31 17.80
CA ASP A 202 4.20 -9.73 17.57
C ASP A 202 5.25 -9.94 16.45
N LEU A 203 5.16 -9.13 15.38
CA LEU A 203 6.17 -9.09 14.32
C LEU A 203 7.54 -8.62 14.86
N ALA A 204 7.55 -7.62 15.75
CA ALA A 204 8.78 -7.12 16.35
C ALA A 204 9.48 -8.18 17.21
N ALA A 205 8.72 -8.94 18.02
CA ALA A 205 9.25 -10.05 18.80
C ALA A 205 9.90 -11.10 17.91
N PHE A 206 9.18 -11.55 16.88
CA PHE A 206 9.69 -12.53 15.91
C PHE A 206 10.99 -12.06 15.24
N LEU A 207 11.03 -10.83 14.70
CA LEU A 207 12.22 -10.31 14.01
C LEU A 207 13.43 -10.13 14.95
N ASN A 208 13.22 -9.95 16.24
CA ASN A 208 14.30 -9.92 17.23
C ASN A 208 14.81 -11.31 17.60
N GLU A 209 13.94 -12.33 17.65
CA GLU A 209 14.31 -13.73 17.95
C GLU A 209 15.12 -14.35 16.82
N GLU A 210 14.71 -14.16 15.56
CA GLU A 210 15.43 -14.64 14.35
C GLU A 210 16.89 -14.16 14.28
N ARG A 211 17.25 -13.10 14.98
CA ARG A 211 18.61 -12.55 15.06
C ARG A 211 19.51 -13.29 16.05
N CYS A 212 18.94 -13.99 17.01
CA CYS A 212 19.70 -14.63 18.11
C CYS A 212 20.02 -16.10 17.82
N GLY A 213 19.49 -16.69 16.76
CA GLY A 213 19.77 -18.04 16.28
C GLY A 213 20.69 -18.05 15.07
#